data_4eafd37bd0062bf3aef3896d583aa70a
#
_entry.id   4eafd37bd0062bf3aef3896d583aa70a
#
_cell.length_a   1.000
_cell.length_b   1.000
_cell.length_c   1.000
_cell.angle_alpha   90.00
_cell.angle_beta   90.00
_cell.angle_gamma   90.00
#
_symmetry.space_group_name_H-M   'P 1'
#
loop_
_entity.id
_entity.type
_entity.pdbx_description
1 polymer ?
#
loop_
_entity_poly.entity_id
_entity_poly.type
_entity_poly.pdbx_seq_one_letter_code
_entity_poly.pdbx_strand_id
1 'polypeptide(L)'
;MIFDTLAQAIGQKKNPTCVGLDTQKTHVPEEIAQRYDMHTQAGAADAIAAYNAALIEALRDIVPAVKVQVAYYETLGVPGMQAFVKTLQMAKQAGLITIADCKRNDIASTAGAYAAAYLADNAPMETDILTINPYLGEDGVLPFLQANSEKAVFALVKTSNPSSVDVQDLRLADGRILCFSKLF
;
A
#
# COMPACT_ATOMS: atom_id res chain seq x y z
N MET A 1 -5.90 -4.27 -17.59
CA MET A 1 -5.96 -3.45 -16.32
C MET A 1 -5.44 -4.25 -15.14
N ILE A 2 -4.91 -3.63 -14.11
CA ILE A 2 -4.25 -4.33 -12.99
C ILE A 2 -5.15 -5.37 -12.28
N PHE A 3 -6.46 -5.15 -12.21
CA PHE A 3 -7.37 -6.14 -11.61
C PHE A 3 -7.51 -7.42 -12.45
N ASP A 4 -7.37 -7.36 -13.76
CA ASP A 4 -7.33 -8.56 -14.61
C ASP A 4 -6.04 -9.34 -14.36
N THR A 5 -4.92 -8.62 -14.24
CA THR A 5 -3.63 -9.21 -13.87
C THR A 5 -3.67 -9.85 -12.49
N LEU A 6 -4.32 -9.19 -11.51
CA LEU A 6 -4.51 -9.75 -10.17
C LEU A 6 -5.38 -11.02 -10.20
N ALA A 7 -6.49 -10.98 -10.94
CA ALA A 7 -7.38 -12.15 -11.08
C ALA A 7 -6.65 -13.33 -11.74
N GLN A 8 -5.84 -13.06 -12.78
CA GLN A 8 -5.02 -14.06 -13.44
C GLN A 8 -3.96 -14.64 -12.48
N ALA A 9 -3.25 -13.80 -11.71
CA ALA A 9 -2.27 -14.23 -10.74
C ALA A 9 -2.88 -15.10 -9.62
N ILE A 10 -4.08 -14.73 -9.13
CA ILE A 10 -4.87 -15.54 -8.19
C ILE A 10 -5.18 -16.92 -8.78
N GLY A 11 -5.64 -16.96 -10.04
CA GLY A 11 -5.96 -18.21 -10.73
C GLY A 11 -4.74 -19.11 -10.92
N GLN A 12 -3.61 -18.54 -11.33
CA GLN A 12 -2.35 -19.28 -11.54
C GLN A 12 -1.79 -19.85 -10.24
N LYS A 13 -1.77 -19.05 -9.17
CA LYS A 13 -1.24 -19.45 -7.86
C LYS A 13 -2.27 -20.22 -7.02
N LYS A 14 -3.53 -20.26 -7.46
CA LYS A 14 -4.67 -20.86 -6.72
C LYS A 14 -4.75 -20.34 -5.28
N ASN A 15 -4.39 -19.08 -5.08
CA ASN A 15 -4.27 -18.46 -3.78
C ASN A 15 -4.68 -16.97 -3.87
N PRO A 16 -5.75 -16.52 -3.22
CA PRO A 16 -6.19 -15.13 -3.23
C PRO A 16 -5.54 -14.26 -2.14
N THR A 17 -4.57 -14.82 -1.38
CA THR A 17 -4.00 -14.14 -0.23
C THR A 17 -3.10 -12.96 -0.66
N CYS A 18 -3.32 -11.80 -0.06
CA CYS A 18 -2.37 -10.68 -0.09
C CYS A 18 -1.63 -10.64 1.25
N VAL A 19 -0.29 -10.64 1.22
CA VAL A 19 0.51 -10.59 2.45
C VAL A 19 0.87 -9.15 2.77
N GLY A 20 0.60 -8.73 4.03
CA GLY A 20 1.01 -7.43 4.55
C GLY A 20 2.48 -7.44 4.97
N LEU A 21 3.25 -6.49 4.46
CA LEU A 21 4.62 -6.20 4.88
C LEU A 21 4.60 -4.99 5.83
N ASP A 22 3.98 -5.19 6.98
CA ASP A 22 3.84 -4.20 8.06
C ASP A 22 5.05 -4.32 9.02
N THR A 23 6.24 -4.40 8.44
CA THR A 23 7.46 -4.81 9.12
C THR A 23 7.98 -3.75 10.09
N GLN A 24 8.11 -4.11 11.34
CA GLN A 24 8.71 -3.30 12.41
C GLN A 24 10.08 -3.86 12.80
N LYS A 25 10.89 -3.06 13.53
CA LYS A 25 12.21 -3.49 14.05
C LYS A 25 12.14 -4.80 14.84
N THR A 26 11.07 -4.98 15.61
CA THR A 26 10.83 -6.16 16.46
C THR A 26 10.45 -7.43 15.70
N HIS A 27 10.09 -7.28 14.41
CA HIS A 27 9.76 -8.41 13.54
C HIS A 27 10.98 -8.99 12.83
N VAL A 28 12.10 -8.25 12.82
CA VAL A 28 13.32 -8.70 12.14
C VAL A 28 13.96 -9.83 12.93
N PRO A 29 14.15 -11.02 12.33
CA PRO A 29 14.80 -12.14 12.99
C PRO A 29 16.22 -11.78 13.45
N GLU A 30 16.66 -12.39 14.56
CA GLU A 30 17.95 -12.08 15.17
C GLU A 30 19.13 -12.31 14.20
N GLU A 31 19.06 -13.35 13.38
CA GLU A 31 20.09 -13.71 12.40
C GLU A 31 20.28 -12.63 11.32
N ILE A 32 19.23 -11.82 11.07
CA ILE A 32 19.30 -10.66 10.18
C ILE A 32 19.71 -9.44 11.00
N ALA A 33 19.07 -9.19 12.13
CA ALA A 33 19.28 -8.01 12.96
C ALA A 33 20.76 -7.83 13.38
N GLN A 34 21.46 -8.91 13.70
CA GLN A 34 22.88 -8.92 14.10
C GLN A 34 23.84 -8.35 13.02
N ARG A 35 23.39 -8.25 11.77
CA ARG A 35 24.20 -7.73 10.65
C ARG A 35 24.10 -6.21 10.51
N TYR A 36 23.26 -5.56 11.30
CA TYR A 36 22.94 -4.14 11.18
C TYR A 36 22.97 -3.44 12.54
N ASP A 37 23.26 -2.15 12.55
CA ASP A 37 23.13 -1.34 13.76
C ASP A 37 21.67 -0.98 14.03
N MET A 38 20.97 -1.83 14.78
CA MET A 38 19.56 -1.67 15.12
C MET A 38 19.26 -0.45 16.03
N HIS A 39 20.30 0.23 16.55
CA HIS A 39 20.12 1.45 17.34
C HIS A 39 19.98 2.70 16.48
N THR A 40 20.40 2.64 15.21
CA THR A 40 20.23 3.74 14.26
C THR A 40 19.02 3.54 13.37
N GLN A 41 18.43 4.64 12.88
CA GLN A 41 17.34 4.58 11.90
C GLN A 41 17.78 3.93 10.59
N ALA A 42 18.98 4.23 10.13
CA ALA A 42 19.55 3.67 8.91
C ALA A 42 19.74 2.15 9.02
N GLY A 43 20.41 1.68 10.07
CA GLY A 43 20.63 0.24 10.26
C GLY A 43 19.32 -0.53 10.46
N ALA A 44 18.35 0.04 11.19
CA ALA A 44 17.02 -0.56 11.33
C ALA A 44 16.27 -0.62 9.99
N ALA A 45 16.34 0.41 9.16
CA ALA A 45 15.73 0.44 7.84
C ALA A 45 16.36 -0.59 6.89
N ASP A 46 17.69 -0.72 6.92
CA ASP A 46 18.40 -1.73 6.12
C ASP A 46 18.06 -3.16 6.57
N ALA A 47 17.95 -3.40 7.87
CA ALA A 47 17.56 -4.69 8.42
C ALA A 47 16.12 -5.06 8.00
N ILE A 48 15.19 -4.11 8.06
CA ILE A 48 13.80 -4.28 7.58
C ILE A 48 13.78 -4.61 6.09
N ALA A 49 14.55 -3.87 5.28
CA ALA A 49 14.63 -4.13 3.84
C ALA A 49 15.21 -5.52 3.54
N ALA A 50 16.22 -5.97 4.28
CA ALA A 50 16.80 -7.29 4.15
C ALA A 50 15.81 -8.40 4.55
N TYR A 51 15.06 -8.22 5.61
CA TYR A 51 14.01 -9.16 6.01
C TYR A 51 12.87 -9.22 4.99
N ASN A 52 12.41 -8.06 4.50
CA ASN A 52 11.39 -8.03 3.45
C ASN A 52 11.86 -8.70 2.16
N ALA A 53 13.13 -8.58 1.79
CA ALA A 53 13.71 -9.29 0.65
C ALA A 53 13.58 -10.82 0.82
N ALA A 54 13.89 -11.35 2.00
CA ALA A 54 13.73 -12.76 2.31
C ALA A 54 12.26 -13.22 2.28
N LEU A 55 11.34 -12.39 2.81
CA LEU A 55 9.90 -12.66 2.75
C LEU A 55 9.39 -12.66 1.30
N ILE A 56 9.77 -11.67 0.50
CA ILE A 56 9.36 -11.56 -0.90
C ILE A 56 9.83 -12.78 -1.69
N GLU A 57 11.08 -13.21 -1.50
CA GLU A 57 11.61 -14.40 -2.17
C GLU A 57 10.85 -15.67 -1.77
N ALA A 58 10.51 -15.82 -0.50
CA ALA A 58 9.73 -16.96 0.00
C ALA A 58 8.27 -16.95 -0.50
N LEU A 59 7.72 -15.77 -0.77
CA LEU A 59 6.30 -15.58 -1.10
C LEU A 59 6.03 -15.51 -2.61
N ARG A 60 7.04 -15.21 -3.43
CA ARG A 60 6.88 -14.88 -4.84
C ARG A 60 6.11 -15.91 -5.66
N ASP A 61 6.23 -17.19 -5.34
CA ASP A 61 5.55 -18.29 -6.04
C ASP A 61 4.23 -18.70 -5.34
N ILE A 62 3.95 -18.17 -4.17
CA ILE A 62 2.82 -18.58 -3.32
C ILE A 62 1.65 -17.61 -3.40
N VAL A 63 1.91 -16.30 -3.31
CA VAL A 63 0.85 -15.27 -3.26
C VAL A 63 0.88 -14.35 -4.47
N PRO A 64 -0.27 -13.81 -4.91
CA PRO A 64 -0.32 -12.92 -6.07
C PRO A 64 0.14 -11.50 -5.76
N ALA A 65 0.03 -11.06 -4.50
CA ALA A 65 0.24 -9.67 -4.13
C ALA A 65 0.83 -9.51 -2.73
N VAL A 66 1.52 -8.38 -2.53
CA VAL A 66 1.93 -7.90 -1.21
C VAL A 66 1.45 -6.46 -1.00
N LYS A 67 1.14 -6.13 0.25
CA LYS A 67 0.73 -4.80 0.68
C LYS A 67 1.77 -4.22 1.65
N VAL A 68 2.35 -3.07 1.31
CA VAL A 68 3.41 -2.41 2.09
C VAL A 68 2.82 -1.21 2.82
N GLN A 69 2.80 -1.26 4.16
CA GLN A 69 2.24 -0.20 5.00
C GLN A 69 3.29 0.89 5.27
N VAL A 70 3.09 2.08 4.69
CA VAL A 70 4.06 3.18 4.74
C VAL A 70 4.36 3.67 6.15
N ALA A 71 3.39 3.64 7.06
CA ALA A 71 3.53 4.18 8.41
C ALA A 71 4.72 3.61 9.18
N TYR A 72 5.02 2.33 9.03
CA TYR A 72 6.16 1.69 9.71
C TYR A 72 7.51 2.13 9.18
N TYR A 73 7.56 2.57 7.93
CA TYR A 73 8.77 3.12 7.30
C TYR A 73 8.94 4.60 7.63
N GLU A 74 7.85 5.36 7.68
CA GLU A 74 7.85 6.78 8.08
C GLU A 74 8.43 6.98 9.49
N THR A 75 8.23 6.03 10.41
CA THR A 75 8.81 6.07 11.76
C THR A 75 10.34 6.10 11.78
N LEU A 76 10.97 5.66 10.69
CA LEU A 76 12.43 5.64 10.53
C LEU A 76 12.93 6.82 9.69
N GLY A 77 12.08 7.79 9.37
CA GLY A 77 12.45 8.98 8.59
C GLY A 77 12.93 8.66 7.18
N VAL A 78 13.91 9.40 6.68
CA VAL A 78 14.44 9.25 5.32
C VAL A 78 14.94 7.83 5.03
N PRO A 79 15.76 7.19 5.88
CA PRO A 79 16.18 5.80 5.66
C PRO A 79 15.00 4.83 5.56
N GLY A 80 13.95 5.04 6.37
CA GLY A 80 12.73 4.23 6.29
C GLY A 80 12.03 4.39 4.94
N MET A 81 11.89 5.61 4.42
CA MET A 81 11.31 5.83 3.09
C MET A 81 12.15 5.21 1.97
N GLN A 82 13.46 5.18 2.10
CA GLN A 82 14.33 4.45 1.16
C GLN A 82 14.06 2.94 1.22
N ALA A 83 13.90 2.38 2.42
CA ALA A 83 13.54 0.97 2.61
C ALA A 83 12.14 0.64 2.05
N PHE A 84 11.17 1.57 2.19
CA PHE A 84 9.84 1.45 1.59
C PHE A 84 9.91 1.34 0.06
N VAL A 85 10.58 2.28 -0.58
CA VAL A 85 10.79 2.28 -2.05
C VAL A 85 11.47 0.98 -2.50
N LYS A 86 12.55 0.59 -1.81
CA LYS A 86 13.29 -0.64 -2.10
C LYS A 86 12.40 -1.89 -1.96
N THR A 87 11.53 -1.94 -0.94
CA THR A 87 10.60 -3.05 -0.74
C THR A 87 9.59 -3.16 -1.89
N LEU A 88 8.98 -2.05 -2.34
CA LEU A 88 8.09 -2.04 -3.50
C LEU A 88 8.81 -2.51 -4.77
N GLN A 89 10.01 -2.02 -5.02
CA GLN A 89 10.82 -2.40 -6.18
C GLN A 89 11.17 -3.90 -6.18
N MET A 90 11.61 -4.44 -5.03
CA MET A 90 11.92 -5.87 -4.89
C MET A 90 10.68 -6.74 -5.14
N ALA A 91 9.53 -6.36 -4.60
CA ALA A 91 8.27 -7.08 -4.81
C ALA A 91 7.85 -7.08 -6.28
N LYS A 92 7.95 -5.92 -6.95
CA LYS A 92 7.64 -5.79 -8.38
C LYS A 92 8.61 -6.63 -9.23
N GLN A 93 9.91 -6.61 -8.94
CA GLN A 93 10.92 -7.43 -9.63
C GLN A 93 10.70 -8.94 -9.43
N ALA A 94 10.15 -9.33 -8.28
CA ALA A 94 9.77 -10.70 -8.00
C ALA A 94 8.45 -11.13 -8.68
N GLY A 95 7.80 -10.26 -9.44
CA GLY A 95 6.54 -10.53 -10.15
C GLY A 95 5.30 -10.52 -9.25
N LEU A 96 5.39 -9.93 -8.07
CA LEU A 96 4.26 -9.71 -7.17
C LEU A 96 3.55 -8.41 -7.51
N ILE A 97 2.22 -8.41 -7.44
CA ILE A 97 1.44 -7.17 -7.51
C ILE A 97 1.67 -6.38 -6.21
N THR A 98 2.02 -5.12 -6.36
CA THR A 98 2.36 -4.25 -5.24
C THR A 98 1.19 -3.36 -4.85
N ILE A 99 0.91 -3.29 -3.55
CA ILE A 99 -0.09 -2.39 -2.99
C ILE A 99 0.61 -1.48 -1.97
N ALA A 100 0.68 -0.18 -2.26
CA ALA A 100 1.14 0.81 -1.29
C ALA A 100 -0.02 1.22 -0.37
N ASP A 101 0.08 0.85 0.90
CA ASP A 101 -0.95 1.20 1.89
C ASP A 101 -0.61 2.54 2.56
N CYS A 102 -1.01 3.63 1.90
CA CYS A 102 -0.66 5.00 2.28
C CYS A 102 -1.87 5.86 2.63
N LYS A 103 -3.08 5.44 2.25
CA LYS A 103 -4.36 6.12 2.50
C LYS A 103 -4.31 7.60 2.14
N ARG A 104 -3.72 7.93 0.97
CA ARG A 104 -3.53 9.31 0.52
C ARG A 104 -4.85 10.01 0.29
N ASN A 105 -4.87 11.30 0.62
CA ASN A 105 -6.05 12.14 0.52
C ASN A 105 -5.59 13.59 0.39
N ASP A 106 -6.07 14.29 -0.64
CA ASP A 106 -5.91 15.72 -0.78
C ASP A 106 -6.79 16.22 -1.93
N ILE A 107 -6.80 17.53 -2.19
CA ILE A 107 -7.57 18.14 -3.29
C ILE A 107 -6.70 18.47 -4.50
N ALA A 108 -7.33 18.45 -5.69
CA ALA A 108 -6.81 19.01 -6.95
C ALA A 108 -5.30 18.73 -7.18
N SER A 109 -4.48 19.78 -7.24
CA SER A 109 -3.04 19.68 -7.57
C SER A 109 -2.24 18.86 -6.57
N THR A 110 -2.58 18.89 -5.28
CA THR A 110 -1.90 18.10 -4.25
C THR A 110 -2.24 16.61 -4.40
N ALA A 111 -3.50 16.27 -4.67
CA ALA A 111 -3.88 14.90 -5.02
C ALA A 111 -3.12 14.42 -6.29
N GLY A 112 -2.98 15.30 -7.29
CA GLY A 112 -2.16 15.03 -8.48
C GLY A 112 -0.69 14.75 -8.17
N ALA A 113 -0.09 15.49 -7.23
CA ALA A 113 1.28 15.26 -6.79
C ALA A 113 1.44 13.88 -6.10
N TYR A 114 0.50 13.50 -5.23
CA TYR A 114 0.49 12.13 -4.67
C TYR A 114 0.31 11.08 -5.76
N ALA A 115 -0.62 11.27 -6.67
CA ALA A 115 -0.85 10.34 -7.77
C ALA A 115 0.41 10.16 -8.64
N ALA A 116 1.11 11.25 -8.97
CA ALA A 116 2.36 11.20 -9.71
C ALA A 116 3.48 10.47 -8.94
N ALA A 117 3.52 10.60 -7.61
CA ALA A 117 4.55 9.97 -6.79
C ALA A 117 4.41 8.44 -6.69
N TYR A 118 3.20 7.90 -6.87
CA TYR A 118 2.92 6.46 -6.69
C TYR A 118 2.45 5.75 -7.97
N LEU A 119 1.65 6.42 -8.80
CA LEU A 119 0.91 5.77 -9.89
C LEU A 119 1.41 6.17 -11.29
N ALA A 120 2.21 7.21 -11.45
CA ALA A 120 2.81 7.51 -12.75
C ALA A 120 3.81 6.44 -13.17
N ASP A 121 4.10 6.37 -14.45
CA ASP A 121 5.19 5.53 -14.96
C ASP A 121 6.52 6.03 -14.44
N ASN A 122 7.36 5.11 -13.97
CA ASN A 122 8.65 5.42 -13.33
C ASN A 122 8.53 6.35 -12.10
N ALA A 123 7.40 6.32 -11.41
CA ALA A 123 7.20 7.08 -10.18
C ALA A 123 8.25 6.73 -9.12
N PRO A 124 8.69 7.69 -8.28
CA PRO A 124 9.72 7.43 -7.25
C PRO A 124 9.30 6.36 -6.23
N MET A 125 8.01 6.18 -5.99
CA MET A 125 7.41 5.15 -5.12
C MET A 125 6.43 4.27 -5.90
N GLU A 126 6.81 3.89 -7.13
CA GLU A 126 5.92 3.20 -8.06
C GLU A 126 5.29 1.94 -7.46
N THR A 127 3.97 1.86 -7.56
CA THR A 127 3.15 0.74 -7.12
C THR A 127 2.07 0.43 -8.14
N ASP A 128 1.50 -0.76 -8.10
CA ASP A 128 0.41 -1.15 -9.00
C ASP A 128 -0.94 -0.67 -8.45
N ILE A 129 -1.10 -0.66 -7.13
CA ILE A 129 -2.34 -0.23 -6.46
C ILE A 129 -1.98 0.66 -5.26
N LEU A 130 -2.70 1.78 -5.12
CA LEU A 130 -2.55 2.70 -3.98
C LEU A 130 -3.83 2.72 -3.15
N THR A 131 -3.72 2.68 -1.82
CA THR A 131 -4.88 2.97 -0.97
C THR A 131 -5.09 4.48 -0.84
N ILE A 132 -6.33 4.93 -0.99
CA ILE A 132 -6.72 6.34 -0.90
C ILE A 132 -7.89 6.52 0.06
N ASN A 133 -8.04 7.73 0.59
CA ASN A 133 -9.18 8.12 1.40
C ASN A 133 -10.07 9.10 0.59
N PRO A 134 -11.29 8.71 0.22
CA PRO A 134 -12.16 9.51 -0.65
C PRO A 134 -12.97 10.58 0.11
N TYR A 135 -12.64 10.88 1.36
CA TYR A 135 -13.41 11.80 2.22
C TYR A 135 -13.63 13.18 1.60
N LEU A 136 -12.69 13.66 0.79
CA LEU A 136 -12.79 14.99 0.13
C LEU A 136 -13.63 14.99 -1.15
N GLY A 137 -14.21 13.85 -1.53
CA GLY A 137 -15.09 13.78 -2.69
C GLY A 137 -14.36 13.49 -4.01
N GLU A 138 -15.06 13.71 -5.13
CA GLU A 138 -14.64 13.28 -6.45
C GLU A 138 -13.35 13.96 -6.92
N ASP A 139 -13.19 15.25 -6.69
CA ASP A 139 -11.99 16.01 -7.03
C ASP A 139 -10.73 15.57 -6.26
N GLY A 140 -10.91 14.94 -5.12
CA GLY A 140 -9.84 14.27 -4.36
C GLY A 140 -9.54 12.84 -4.83
N VAL A 141 -10.39 12.22 -5.64
CA VAL A 141 -10.24 10.83 -6.14
C VAL A 141 -9.79 10.79 -7.60
N LEU A 142 -10.36 11.65 -8.45
CA LEU A 142 -10.11 11.66 -9.89
C LEU A 142 -8.62 11.75 -10.27
N PRO A 143 -7.76 12.56 -9.62
CA PRO A 143 -6.34 12.62 -9.96
C PRO A 143 -5.63 11.27 -9.87
N PHE A 144 -6.01 10.43 -8.89
CA PHE A 144 -5.44 9.08 -8.76
C PHE A 144 -5.93 8.13 -9.85
N LEU A 145 -7.20 8.21 -10.25
CA LEU A 145 -7.75 7.36 -11.31
C LEU A 145 -7.23 7.74 -12.70
N GLN A 146 -6.88 9.01 -12.89
CA GLN A 146 -6.40 9.55 -14.16
C GLN A 146 -4.88 9.43 -14.35
N ALA A 147 -4.13 9.12 -13.28
CA ALA A 147 -2.67 9.09 -13.33
C ALA A 147 -2.12 8.01 -14.27
N ASN A 148 -2.75 6.84 -14.28
CA ASN A 148 -2.37 5.73 -15.15
C ASN A 148 -3.52 4.72 -15.27
N SER A 149 -3.99 4.45 -16.49
CA SER A 149 -5.10 3.54 -16.77
C SER A 149 -4.81 2.06 -16.47
N GLU A 150 -3.55 1.67 -16.40
CA GLU A 150 -3.14 0.30 -16.10
C GLU A 150 -3.02 0.02 -14.59
N LYS A 151 -3.05 1.07 -13.76
CA LYS A 151 -2.96 0.99 -12.30
C LYS A 151 -4.32 1.21 -11.65
N ALA A 152 -4.41 1.01 -10.33
CA ALA A 152 -5.68 1.14 -9.62
C ALA A 152 -5.52 1.75 -8.22
N VAL A 153 -6.67 1.99 -7.58
CA VAL A 153 -6.77 2.41 -6.19
C VAL A 153 -7.71 1.52 -5.40
N PHE A 154 -7.43 1.40 -4.11
CA PHE A 154 -8.41 0.95 -3.12
C PHE A 154 -8.87 2.15 -2.31
N ALA A 155 -10.12 2.54 -2.49
CA ALA A 155 -10.73 3.62 -1.72
C ALA A 155 -11.31 3.09 -0.40
N LEU A 156 -11.06 3.80 0.70
CA LEU A 156 -11.63 3.47 2.00
C LEU A 156 -13.14 3.72 1.99
N VAL A 157 -13.95 2.69 2.27
CA VAL A 157 -15.41 2.80 2.41
C VAL A 157 -15.83 2.40 3.81
N LYS A 158 -15.54 1.16 4.22
CA LYS A 158 -15.77 0.64 5.56
C LYS A 158 -14.47 0.01 6.08
N THR A 159 -14.04 0.48 7.21
CA THR A 159 -12.80 0.02 7.85
C THR A 159 -13.10 -0.89 9.05
N SER A 160 -12.11 -1.68 9.47
CA SER A 160 -12.28 -2.74 10.48
C SER A 160 -12.18 -2.25 11.94
N ASN A 161 -11.78 -1.00 12.16
CA ASN A 161 -11.63 -0.45 13.51
C ASN A 161 -12.99 -0.25 14.19
N PRO A 162 -13.10 -0.45 15.52
CA PRO A 162 -14.38 -0.34 16.24
C PRO A 162 -15.10 1.01 16.03
N SER A 163 -14.39 2.13 16.05
CA SER A 163 -14.96 3.47 15.87
C SER A 163 -15.35 3.80 14.42
N SER A 164 -15.25 2.86 13.50
CA SER A 164 -15.73 3.05 12.12
C SER A 164 -17.23 3.39 12.09
N VAL A 165 -17.99 2.92 13.08
CA VAL A 165 -19.42 3.17 13.22
C VAL A 165 -19.75 4.64 13.43
N ASP A 166 -18.84 5.43 14.00
CA ASP A 166 -19.08 6.85 14.37
C ASP A 166 -19.32 7.72 13.13
N VAL A 167 -18.75 7.34 11.99
CA VAL A 167 -18.85 8.10 10.74
C VAL A 167 -19.38 7.21 9.59
N GLN A 168 -18.85 6.00 9.45
CA GLN A 168 -19.09 5.20 8.27
C GLN A 168 -20.47 4.54 8.24
N ASP A 169 -21.11 4.37 9.39
CA ASP A 169 -22.47 3.80 9.51
C ASP A 169 -23.57 4.87 9.65
N LEU A 170 -23.23 6.17 9.52
CA LEU A 170 -24.21 7.24 9.52
C LEU A 170 -25.22 7.04 8.38
N ARG A 171 -26.51 7.22 8.72
CA ARG A 171 -27.59 7.07 7.77
C ARG A 171 -28.07 8.42 7.25
N LEU A 172 -28.38 8.45 5.97
CA LEU A 172 -29.09 9.55 5.33
C LEU A 172 -30.57 9.51 5.72
N ALA A 173 -31.30 10.61 5.49
CA ALA A 173 -32.73 10.70 5.79
C ALA A 173 -33.58 9.62 5.09
N ASP A 174 -33.11 9.10 3.96
CA ASP A 174 -33.76 8.00 3.20
C ASP A 174 -33.34 6.58 3.67
N GLY A 175 -32.55 6.50 4.77
CA GLY A 175 -32.09 5.25 5.37
C GLY A 175 -30.83 4.65 4.76
N ARG A 176 -30.32 5.18 3.65
CA ARG A 176 -29.05 4.70 3.04
C ARG A 176 -27.87 5.04 3.96
N ILE A 177 -26.82 4.22 3.92
CA ILE A 177 -25.57 4.46 4.61
C ILE A 177 -24.76 5.49 3.81
N LEU A 178 -24.29 6.57 4.46
CA LEU A 178 -23.62 7.71 3.84
C LEU A 178 -22.44 7.26 2.97
N CYS A 179 -21.48 6.51 3.52
CA CYS A 179 -20.26 6.11 2.81
C CYS A 179 -20.56 5.26 1.57
N PHE A 180 -21.49 4.28 1.67
CA PHE A 180 -21.86 3.43 0.53
C PHE A 180 -22.67 4.17 -0.55
N SER A 181 -23.36 5.25 -0.20
CA SER A 181 -24.27 5.96 -1.12
C SER A 181 -23.61 7.09 -1.90
N LYS A 182 -22.40 7.49 -1.51
CA LYS A 182 -21.71 8.64 -2.11
C LYS A 182 -20.39 8.27 -2.81
N LEU A 183 -19.88 7.06 -2.59
CA LEU A 183 -18.62 6.59 -3.18
C LEU A 183 -18.83 5.59 -4.33
N PHE A 184 -20.10 5.16 -4.56
CA PHE A 184 -20.50 4.26 -5.64
C PHE A 184 -21.79 4.72 -6.30
#